data_57c253b566701331dfc2c8c7a9c8d18e
#
_entry.id   57c253b566701331dfc2c8c7a9c8d18e
#
_cell.length_a   1.000
_cell.length_b   1.000
_cell.length_c   1.000
_cell.angle_alpha   90.00
_cell.angle_beta   90.00
_cell.angle_gamma   90.00
#
_symmetry.space_group_name_H-M   'P 1'
#
loop_
_entity.id
_entity.type
_entity.pdbx_description
1 polymer ?
#
loop_
_entity_poly.entity_id
_entity_poly.type
_entity_poly.pdbx_seq_one_letter_code
_entity_poly.pdbx_strand_id
1 'polypeptide(L)'
;MDGDASAGSGPWRFAQCFGDKGEVEDITEADIISTVEFDHSGDYLATGDKGGRVVLFERNSQKRGCEYKFYTEFQSHEPEFDYLKSLEIEEKINRIKWCKRQNAAHFLLSTNDKTIKLWKIHEKTIKQVSESNLHNGQRATPPPTTAAALKLPKMTTGDAVVAAIPRKVYANAHAYHINSISINSDGETYISADDLRINLWNLGIHDQSFNIVDIKPVNMEELTEVITAAEFHPIDCNTFMYSSSKGTIKLADMRDQALCDGHAKQFEEEEDPSNRSFFSEIISSISDVKFSRDGRYILSRDYLSLKIWDMNMDRRPVKTINIHDHLRGKLCDLYENDCIFDKFECSFSGDGSQVMTGSYHNYFRIYDVDGNNDVLLQADKSAFRANRMGGARTPVRGPGRQGMNVESIDFNKKILHGSWHPRENTIAIAATNNLFLYSAA
;
A
#
# COMPACT_ATOMS: atom_id res chain seq x y z
N MET A 1 11.18 -39.72 17.65
CA MET A 1 11.88 -38.63 18.39
C MET A 1 12.37 -37.66 17.35
N ASP A 2 11.57 -36.77 16.95
CA ASP A 2 12.00 -35.64 16.16
C ASP A 2 11.11 -34.47 16.60
N GLY A 3 11.76 -33.57 17.33
CA GLY A 3 11.13 -32.39 17.89
C GLY A 3 10.83 -31.40 16.79
N ASP A 4 9.57 -31.14 16.62
CA ASP A 4 9.05 -30.04 15.82
C ASP A 4 9.48 -28.73 16.52
N ALA A 5 10.55 -28.13 16.03
CA ALA A 5 10.96 -26.81 16.42
C ALA A 5 10.02 -25.81 15.74
N SER A 6 8.97 -25.41 16.46
CA SER A 6 8.24 -24.19 16.11
C SER A 6 9.27 -23.05 16.10
N ALA A 7 9.62 -22.56 14.92
CA ALA A 7 10.43 -21.39 14.72
C ALA A 7 9.62 -20.17 15.21
N GLY A 8 9.64 -19.93 16.52
CA GLY A 8 9.14 -18.70 17.10
C GLY A 8 9.99 -17.55 16.55
N SER A 9 9.37 -16.63 15.82
CA SER A 9 10.01 -15.40 15.39
C SER A 9 10.65 -14.71 16.60
N GLY A 10 11.92 -14.34 16.49
CA GLY A 10 12.61 -13.58 17.52
C GLY A 10 11.91 -12.24 17.80
N PRO A 11 12.34 -11.49 18.83
CA PRO A 11 11.69 -10.24 19.19
C PRO A 11 11.80 -9.21 18.06
N TRP A 12 10.71 -8.57 17.73
CA TRP A 12 10.65 -7.47 16.77
C TRP A 12 11.50 -6.28 17.22
N ARG A 13 12.29 -5.74 16.31
CA ARG A 13 13.20 -4.63 16.56
C ARG A 13 13.09 -3.58 15.47
N PHE A 14 13.27 -2.32 15.87
CA PHE A 14 13.44 -1.23 14.91
C PHE A 14 14.72 -1.46 14.10
N ALA A 15 14.61 -1.39 12.77
CA ALA A 15 15.72 -1.57 11.83
C ALA A 15 16.17 -0.24 11.24
N GLN A 16 15.27 0.48 10.58
CA GLN A 16 15.57 1.73 9.87
C GLN A 16 14.40 2.71 9.90
N CYS A 17 14.70 3.98 9.63
CA CYS A 17 13.71 4.99 9.32
C CYS A 17 14.22 5.90 8.21
N PHE A 18 13.32 6.24 7.30
CA PHE A 18 13.51 7.22 6.24
C PHE A 18 12.52 8.36 6.46
N GLY A 19 12.93 9.58 6.17
CA GLY A 19 12.12 10.79 6.31
C GLY A 19 12.84 11.87 7.08
N ASP A 20 12.15 12.99 7.33
CA ASP A 20 12.73 14.13 8.04
C ASP A 20 12.70 13.92 9.56
N LYS A 21 13.74 14.45 10.22
CA LYS A 21 13.88 14.48 11.68
C LYS A 21 13.22 15.71 12.32
N GLY A 22 12.64 16.61 11.52
CA GLY A 22 11.98 17.84 11.96
C GLY A 22 10.86 17.64 13.01
N GLU A 23 10.48 18.69 13.66
CA GLU A 23 9.34 18.70 14.58
C GLU A 23 8.03 18.46 13.78
N VAL A 24 7.00 17.93 14.44
CA VAL A 24 5.71 17.60 13.79
C VAL A 24 5.03 18.85 13.22
N GLU A 25 5.33 20.00 13.76
CA GLU A 25 4.77 21.30 13.34
C GLU A 25 5.30 21.82 12.00
N ASP A 26 6.45 21.30 11.54
CA ASP A 26 7.09 21.68 10.28
C ASP A 26 6.74 20.74 9.10
N ILE A 27 5.88 19.73 9.31
CA ILE A 27 5.54 18.76 8.28
C ILE A 27 4.56 19.37 7.30
N THR A 28 4.95 19.43 6.02
CA THR A 28 4.03 19.79 4.94
C THR A 28 3.06 18.64 4.67
N GLU A 29 1.81 18.95 4.38
CA GLU A 29 0.80 17.94 4.09
C GLU A 29 1.19 17.07 2.87
N ALA A 30 1.86 17.67 1.89
CA ALA A 30 2.35 16.98 0.69
C ALA A 30 3.33 15.84 1.00
N ASP A 31 4.09 15.94 2.10
CA ASP A 31 5.09 14.94 2.48
C ASP A 31 4.52 13.76 3.26
N ILE A 32 3.23 13.79 3.58
CA ILE A 32 2.58 12.68 4.29
C ILE A 32 2.50 11.45 3.38
N ILE A 33 3.07 10.33 3.84
CA ILE A 33 3.05 9.07 3.10
C ILE A 33 1.62 8.52 3.11
N SER A 34 1.11 8.20 1.92
CA SER A 34 -0.26 7.73 1.69
C SER A 34 -0.36 6.29 1.20
N THR A 35 0.75 5.65 0.88
CA THR A 35 0.80 4.23 0.51
C THR A 35 2.21 3.67 0.65
N VAL A 36 2.32 2.38 1.01
CA VAL A 36 3.57 1.64 1.16
C VAL A 36 3.40 0.24 0.57
N GLU A 37 4.31 -0.20 -0.29
CA GLU A 37 4.20 -1.51 -0.93
C GLU A 37 5.57 -2.13 -1.19
N PHE A 38 5.83 -3.33 -0.67
CA PHE A 38 6.97 -4.15 -1.10
C PHE A 38 6.72 -4.75 -2.48
N ASP A 39 7.77 -4.93 -3.26
CA ASP A 39 7.68 -5.74 -4.48
C ASP A 39 7.56 -7.23 -4.16
N HIS A 40 7.26 -8.05 -5.16
CA HIS A 40 7.07 -9.51 -5.00
C HIS A 40 8.32 -10.23 -4.50
N SER A 41 9.50 -9.66 -4.70
CA SER A 41 10.77 -10.22 -4.23
C SER A 41 11.13 -9.76 -2.82
N GLY A 42 10.60 -8.62 -2.38
CA GLY A 42 11.03 -7.91 -1.19
C GLY A 42 12.35 -7.14 -1.37
N ASP A 43 12.94 -7.16 -2.56
CA ASP A 43 14.18 -6.43 -2.82
C ASP A 43 13.94 -4.93 -3.06
N TYR A 44 12.70 -4.54 -3.36
CA TYR A 44 12.29 -3.16 -3.57
C TYR A 44 11.09 -2.81 -2.72
N LEU A 45 11.05 -1.54 -2.30
CA LEU A 45 9.97 -0.96 -1.52
C LEU A 45 9.58 0.37 -2.14
N ALA A 46 8.28 0.60 -2.31
CA ALA A 46 7.74 1.84 -2.84
C ALA A 46 6.92 2.56 -1.79
N THR A 47 7.03 3.88 -1.74
CA THR A 47 6.13 4.76 -1.00
C THR A 47 5.55 5.81 -1.95
N GLY A 48 4.30 6.16 -1.74
CA GLY A 48 3.65 7.31 -2.36
C GLY A 48 3.23 8.31 -1.31
N ASP A 49 3.21 9.58 -1.63
CA ASP A 49 2.82 10.65 -0.71
C ASP A 49 1.59 11.44 -1.20
N LYS A 50 1.12 12.36 -0.37
CA LYS A 50 0.00 13.24 -0.73
C LYS A 50 0.38 14.28 -1.79
N GLY A 51 1.65 14.58 -1.96
CA GLY A 51 2.17 15.47 -3.02
C GLY A 51 2.35 14.81 -4.38
N GLY A 52 1.92 13.54 -4.54
CA GLY A 52 1.96 12.83 -5.81
C GLY A 52 3.32 12.25 -6.19
N ARG A 53 4.28 12.25 -5.26
CA ARG A 53 5.62 11.65 -5.50
C ARG A 53 5.61 10.17 -5.14
N VAL A 54 6.41 9.42 -5.87
CA VAL A 54 6.74 8.02 -5.57
C VAL A 54 8.22 7.95 -5.27
N VAL A 55 8.57 7.37 -4.11
CA VAL A 55 9.94 7.13 -3.69
C VAL A 55 10.18 5.63 -3.62
N LEU A 56 11.26 5.19 -4.24
CA LEU A 56 11.65 3.79 -4.31
C LEU A 56 12.92 3.55 -3.50
N PHE A 57 12.92 2.45 -2.78
CA PHE A 57 14.06 1.96 -2.02
C PHE A 57 14.46 0.59 -2.53
N GLU A 58 15.76 0.29 -2.54
CA GLU A 58 16.28 -1.03 -2.87
C GLU A 58 16.99 -1.65 -1.66
N ARG A 59 16.97 -2.97 -1.60
CA ARG A 59 17.65 -3.73 -0.57
C ARG A 59 19.16 -3.54 -0.65
N ASN A 60 19.79 -3.27 0.48
CA ASN A 60 21.23 -3.13 0.57
C ASN A 60 21.91 -4.51 0.69
N SER A 61 22.35 -5.06 -0.43
CA SER A 61 23.02 -6.38 -0.50
C SER A 61 24.36 -6.45 0.23
N GLN A 62 24.96 -5.30 0.59
CA GLN A 62 26.25 -5.25 1.28
C GLN A 62 26.12 -5.46 2.80
N LYS A 63 24.90 -5.36 3.34
CA LYS A 63 24.64 -5.52 4.78
C LYS A 63 23.94 -6.83 5.06
N ARG A 64 24.28 -7.42 6.21
CA ARG A 64 23.53 -8.57 6.75
C ARG A 64 22.22 -8.04 7.34
N GLY A 65 21.11 -8.61 6.93
CA GLY A 65 19.77 -8.20 7.36
C GLY A 65 18.95 -7.53 6.25
N CYS A 66 17.72 -7.18 6.56
CA CYS A 66 16.80 -6.54 5.65
C CYS A 66 16.89 -5.01 5.80
N GLU A 67 17.96 -4.43 5.26
CA GLU A 67 18.15 -2.98 5.22
C GLU A 67 17.95 -2.46 3.78
N TYR A 68 17.39 -1.27 3.68
CA TYR A 68 17.12 -0.61 2.40
C TYR A 68 17.93 0.67 2.28
N LYS A 69 18.14 1.10 1.04
CA LYS A 69 18.71 2.40 0.68
C LYS A 69 17.82 3.08 -0.35
N PHE A 70 17.89 4.39 -0.43
CA PHE A 70 17.21 5.16 -1.46
C PHE A 70 17.66 4.68 -2.85
N TYR A 71 16.70 4.47 -3.75
CA TYR A 71 16.96 4.04 -5.12
C TYR A 71 16.65 5.15 -6.12
N THR A 72 15.44 5.67 -6.12
CA THR A 72 15.02 6.80 -6.97
C THR A 72 13.72 7.41 -6.45
N GLU A 73 13.42 8.62 -6.92
CA GLU A 73 12.14 9.28 -6.72
C GLU A 73 11.66 9.93 -8.02
N PHE A 74 10.37 10.08 -8.18
CA PHE A 74 9.77 10.77 -9.32
C PHE A 74 8.38 11.29 -8.99
N GLN A 75 7.98 12.38 -9.68
CA GLN A 75 6.63 12.91 -9.62
C GLN A 75 5.72 12.03 -10.48
N SER A 76 4.80 11.32 -9.81
CA SER A 76 3.87 10.42 -10.49
C SER A 76 2.63 11.16 -10.97
N HIS A 77 2.01 11.94 -10.09
CA HIS A 77 0.82 12.69 -10.39
C HIS A 77 1.02 14.16 -10.00
N GLU A 78 0.38 15.04 -10.75
CA GLU A 78 0.33 16.48 -10.51
C GLU A 78 -1.12 16.88 -10.25
N PRO A 79 -1.38 17.99 -9.51
CA PRO A 79 -2.72 18.49 -9.33
C PRO A 79 -3.33 18.87 -10.67
N GLU A 80 -4.57 18.45 -10.89
CA GLU A 80 -5.32 18.71 -12.11
C GLU A 80 -6.67 19.34 -11.77
N PHE A 81 -7.28 20.06 -12.72
CA PHE A 81 -8.61 20.62 -12.59
C PHE A 81 -9.52 20.05 -13.65
N ASP A 82 -10.61 19.40 -13.24
CA ASP A 82 -11.66 18.92 -14.12
C ASP A 82 -12.61 20.08 -14.46
N TYR A 83 -12.42 20.72 -15.61
CA TYR A 83 -13.22 21.84 -16.05
C TYR A 83 -14.68 21.48 -16.36
N LEU A 84 -14.98 20.21 -16.64
CA LEU A 84 -16.34 19.75 -16.91
C LEU A 84 -17.17 19.63 -15.63
N LYS A 85 -16.54 19.15 -14.56
CA LYS A 85 -17.17 18.97 -13.25
C LYS A 85 -16.84 20.09 -12.27
N SER A 86 -15.94 21.01 -12.62
CA SER A 86 -15.42 22.07 -11.75
C SER A 86 -14.88 21.54 -10.42
N LEU A 87 -14.15 20.45 -10.48
CA LEU A 87 -13.54 19.77 -9.33
C LEU A 87 -12.02 19.77 -9.44
N GLU A 88 -11.36 20.01 -8.34
CA GLU A 88 -9.92 19.76 -8.21
C GLU A 88 -9.66 18.27 -8.08
N ILE A 89 -8.67 17.78 -8.83
CA ILE A 89 -8.19 16.41 -8.76
C ILE A 89 -6.86 16.44 -8.03
N GLU A 90 -6.84 15.89 -6.82
CA GLU A 90 -5.64 15.84 -6.01
C GLU A 90 -4.59 14.93 -6.63
N GLU A 91 -3.32 15.29 -6.47
CA GLU A 91 -2.15 14.52 -6.88
C GLU A 91 -1.86 13.33 -5.96
N LYS A 92 -2.45 13.28 -4.78
CA LYS A 92 -2.25 12.25 -3.75
C LYS A 92 -2.24 10.84 -4.35
N ILE A 93 -1.19 10.08 -4.04
CA ILE A 93 -1.09 8.68 -4.43
C ILE A 93 -1.96 7.83 -3.51
N ASN A 94 -3.02 7.24 -4.06
CA ASN A 94 -3.93 6.39 -3.29
C ASN A 94 -3.37 4.98 -3.12
N ARG A 95 -2.80 4.40 -4.18
CA ARG A 95 -2.24 3.04 -4.18
C ARG A 95 -1.07 2.90 -5.14
N ILE A 96 -0.15 1.98 -4.79
CA ILE A 96 0.93 1.50 -5.65
C ILE A 96 0.85 -0.02 -5.69
N LYS A 97 1.07 -0.60 -6.87
CA LYS A 97 1.20 -2.05 -7.06
C LYS A 97 2.35 -2.36 -8.02
N TRP A 98 3.21 -3.28 -7.60
CA TRP A 98 4.31 -3.76 -8.43
C TRP A 98 3.84 -4.83 -9.41
N CYS A 99 4.20 -4.68 -10.68
CA CYS A 99 4.00 -5.73 -11.67
C CYS A 99 5.02 -6.86 -11.48
N LYS A 100 4.66 -8.09 -11.84
CA LYS A 100 5.61 -9.20 -11.84
C LYS A 100 6.78 -8.89 -12.77
N ARG A 101 7.99 -9.10 -12.28
CA ARG A 101 9.22 -8.80 -13.02
C ARG A 101 9.38 -9.78 -14.18
N GLN A 102 9.46 -9.28 -15.39
CA GLN A 102 9.67 -10.05 -16.62
C GLN A 102 11.06 -9.87 -17.21
N ASN A 103 11.73 -8.75 -16.90
CA ASN A 103 13.05 -8.40 -17.42
C ASN A 103 13.86 -7.58 -16.40
N ALA A 104 14.95 -6.96 -16.83
CA ALA A 104 15.77 -6.13 -15.94
C ALA A 104 15.08 -4.85 -15.46
N ALA A 105 14.05 -4.37 -16.15
CA ALA A 105 13.28 -3.22 -15.72
C ALA A 105 12.21 -3.60 -14.70
N HIS A 106 11.88 -2.68 -13.80
CA HIS A 106 10.75 -2.80 -12.90
C HIS A 106 9.56 -2.04 -13.48
N PHE A 107 8.37 -2.58 -13.27
CA PHE A 107 7.13 -1.93 -13.61
C PHE A 107 6.26 -1.82 -12.36
N LEU A 108 5.63 -0.66 -12.19
CA LEU A 108 4.64 -0.44 -11.13
C LEU A 108 3.47 0.40 -11.65
N LEU A 109 2.31 0.15 -11.07
CA LEU A 109 1.12 0.98 -11.20
C LEU A 109 1.05 1.93 -10.01
N SER A 110 0.74 3.19 -10.27
CA SER A 110 0.38 4.18 -9.25
C SER A 110 -0.95 4.82 -9.64
N THR A 111 -1.76 5.16 -8.67
CA THR A 111 -3.05 5.82 -8.90
C THR A 111 -3.26 6.99 -7.96
N ASN A 112 -3.82 8.07 -8.50
CA ASN A 112 -4.50 9.09 -7.71
C ASN A 112 -6.02 8.82 -7.74
N ASP A 113 -6.84 9.84 -7.46
CA ASP A 113 -8.30 9.70 -7.44
C ASP A 113 -8.91 9.31 -8.79
N LYS A 114 -8.30 9.68 -9.92
CA LYS A 114 -8.90 9.59 -11.25
C LYS A 114 -8.07 8.85 -12.29
N THR A 115 -6.76 8.78 -12.11
CA THR A 115 -5.83 8.35 -13.16
C THR A 115 -4.87 7.31 -12.64
N ILE A 116 -4.69 6.23 -13.39
CA ILE A 116 -3.71 5.17 -13.11
C ILE A 116 -2.57 5.31 -14.12
N LYS A 117 -1.33 5.23 -13.66
CA LYS A 117 -0.14 5.30 -14.51
C LYS A 117 0.73 4.08 -14.35
N LEU A 118 1.18 3.52 -15.47
CA LEU A 118 2.16 2.44 -15.52
C LEU A 118 3.55 3.05 -15.72
N TRP A 119 4.42 2.83 -14.76
CA TRP A 119 5.80 3.31 -14.75
C TRP A 119 6.78 2.20 -15.08
N LYS A 120 7.77 2.52 -15.91
CA LYS A 120 8.95 1.68 -16.13
C LYS A 120 10.15 2.30 -15.44
N ILE A 121 10.75 1.56 -14.52
CA ILE A 121 11.96 1.96 -13.79
C ILE A 121 13.10 1.07 -14.25
N HIS A 122 14.18 1.68 -14.72
CA HIS A 122 15.34 0.96 -15.19
C HIS A 122 16.61 1.79 -15.06
N GLU A 123 17.75 1.13 -14.95
CA GLU A 123 19.03 1.77 -15.00
C GLU A 123 19.38 2.17 -16.44
N LYS A 124 19.80 3.40 -16.61
CA LYS A 124 20.27 3.96 -17.88
C LYS A 124 21.69 4.46 -17.71
N THR A 125 22.59 3.91 -18.50
CA THR A 125 23.95 4.40 -18.54
C THR A 125 24.02 5.70 -19.32
N ILE A 126 24.55 6.76 -18.72
CA ILE A 126 24.76 8.02 -19.38
C ILE A 126 25.99 7.88 -20.29
N LYS A 127 25.82 8.18 -21.59
CA LYS A 127 26.91 8.29 -22.52
C LYS A 127 27.28 9.76 -22.67
N GLN A 128 28.48 10.10 -22.24
CA GLN A 128 29.00 11.44 -22.41
C GLN A 128 29.79 11.51 -23.72
N VAL A 129 29.42 12.45 -24.57
CA VAL A 129 30.11 12.69 -25.84
C VAL A 129 31.06 13.84 -25.62
N SER A 130 32.37 13.56 -25.74
CA SER A 130 33.37 14.63 -25.72
C SER A 130 33.48 15.29 -27.10
N GLU A 131 33.07 16.54 -27.20
CA GLU A 131 33.23 17.35 -28.40
C GLU A 131 34.65 17.94 -28.43
N SER A 132 35.55 17.28 -29.17
CA SER A 132 36.94 17.68 -29.27
C SER A 132 37.19 18.94 -30.15
N ASN A 133 36.12 19.44 -30.79
CA ASN A 133 36.16 20.60 -31.70
C ASN A 133 35.55 21.87 -31.06
N LEU A 134 35.25 21.82 -29.77
CA LEU A 134 34.80 22.96 -29.00
C LEU A 134 35.87 23.37 -28.00
N HIS A 135 36.12 24.66 -27.87
CA HIS A 135 36.95 25.24 -26.82
C HIS A 135 36.03 26.10 -25.94
N ASN A 136 35.92 25.77 -24.65
CA ASN A 136 35.05 26.48 -23.68
C ASN A 136 33.58 26.60 -24.11
N GLY A 137 33.01 25.55 -24.73
CA GLY A 137 31.62 25.57 -25.19
C GLY A 137 31.34 26.35 -26.47
N GLN A 138 32.36 26.95 -27.07
CA GLN A 138 32.27 27.65 -28.35
C GLN A 138 33.02 26.89 -29.45
N ARG A 139 32.52 26.96 -30.70
CA ARG A 139 33.19 26.35 -31.83
C ARG A 139 34.62 26.91 -31.95
N ALA A 140 35.60 26.01 -32.14
CA ALA A 140 36.97 26.38 -32.38
C ALA A 140 37.03 27.31 -33.60
N THR A 141 37.64 28.47 -33.42
CA THR A 141 37.91 29.41 -34.51
C THR A 141 39.45 29.51 -34.72
N PRO A 142 39.95 29.25 -35.91
CA PRO A 142 39.24 28.93 -37.14
C PRO A 142 38.72 27.47 -37.20
N PRO A 143 37.63 27.20 -37.97
CA PRO A 143 37.15 25.85 -38.16
C PRO A 143 38.25 25.00 -38.83
N PRO A 144 38.31 23.68 -38.50
CA PRO A 144 39.28 22.79 -39.13
C PRO A 144 39.09 22.78 -40.65
N THR A 145 40.12 23.17 -41.39
CA THR A 145 40.11 23.33 -42.86
C THR A 145 40.36 22.01 -43.59
N THR A 146 40.79 20.97 -42.90
CA THR A 146 41.06 19.66 -43.50
C THR A 146 40.36 18.55 -42.73
N ALA A 147 39.92 17.49 -43.43
CA ALA A 147 39.27 16.32 -42.81
C ALA A 147 40.20 15.63 -41.78
N ALA A 148 41.53 15.74 -41.95
CA ALA A 148 42.51 15.21 -40.99
C ALA A 148 42.55 15.97 -39.65
N ALA A 149 42.11 17.24 -39.65
CA ALA A 149 42.03 18.05 -38.42
C ALA A 149 40.72 17.88 -37.64
N LEU A 150 39.73 17.19 -38.20
CA LEU A 150 38.49 16.84 -37.54
C LEU A 150 38.74 15.70 -36.55
N LYS A 151 38.47 15.97 -35.28
CA LYS A 151 38.50 14.95 -34.24
C LYS A 151 37.08 14.40 -34.09
N LEU A 152 36.93 13.09 -34.28
CA LEU A 152 35.67 12.40 -34.04
C LEU A 152 35.29 12.48 -32.54
N PRO A 153 34.03 12.74 -32.22
CA PRO A 153 33.59 12.75 -30.83
C PRO A 153 33.84 11.37 -30.21
N LYS A 154 34.46 11.36 -29.04
CA LYS A 154 34.70 10.15 -28.28
C LYS A 154 33.56 9.95 -27.29
N MET A 155 32.88 8.82 -27.38
CA MET A 155 31.86 8.41 -26.38
C MET A 155 32.59 7.81 -25.18
N THR A 156 32.36 8.37 -24.01
CA THR A 156 32.71 7.77 -22.71
C THR A 156 31.45 7.36 -22.00
N THR A 157 31.49 6.18 -21.40
CA THR A 157 30.42 5.68 -20.59
C THR A 157 30.54 6.32 -19.20
N GLY A 158 29.51 7.06 -18.79
CA GLY A 158 29.40 7.64 -17.45
C GLY A 158 28.68 6.72 -16.48
N ASP A 159 28.30 7.27 -15.32
CA ASP A 159 27.59 6.56 -14.27
C ASP A 159 26.19 6.11 -14.72
N ALA A 160 25.71 5.01 -14.12
CA ALA A 160 24.35 4.56 -14.31
C ALA A 160 23.39 5.46 -13.49
N VAL A 161 22.33 5.91 -14.12
CA VAL A 161 21.25 6.69 -13.49
C VAL A 161 19.96 5.91 -13.61
N VAL A 162 19.18 5.89 -12.52
CA VAL A 162 17.87 5.28 -12.53
C VAL A 162 16.87 6.22 -13.20
N ALA A 163 16.21 5.74 -14.24
CA ALA A 163 15.17 6.46 -14.96
C ALA A 163 13.79 5.87 -14.67
N ALA A 164 12.85 6.73 -14.30
CA ALA A 164 11.43 6.40 -14.21
C ALA A 164 10.70 7.05 -15.39
N ILE A 165 10.04 6.23 -16.21
CA ILE A 165 9.38 6.69 -17.44
C ILE A 165 7.92 6.22 -17.41
N PRO A 166 6.93 7.13 -17.57
CA PRO A 166 5.54 6.75 -17.72
C PRO A 166 5.35 6.02 -19.06
N ARG A 167 4.79 4.83 -19.02
CA ARG A 167 4.57 3.99 -20.21
C ARG A 167 3.15 4.06 -20.71
N LYS A 168 2.19 4.06 -19.79
CA LYS A 168 0.76 4.08 -20.06
C LYS A 168 0.06 4.95 -19.04
N VAL A 169 -1.01 5.59 -19.48
CA VAL A 169 -1.92 6.36 -18.63
C VAL A 169 -3.33 5.81 -18.88
N TYR A 170 -3.97 5.31 -17.84
CA TYR A 170 -5.32 4.78 -17.86
C TYR A 170 -6.21 5.80 -17.17
N ALA A 171 -7.00 6.50 -17.96
CA ALA A 171 -7.81 7.64 -17.52
C ALA A 171 -9.25 7.53 -18.00
N ASN A 172 -10.11 8.43 -17.53
CA ASN A 172 -11.50 8.61 -17.97
C ASN A 172 -12.44 7.41 -17.77
N ALA A 173 -12.12 6.50 -16.87
CA ALA A 173 -12.95 5.32 -16.59
C ALA A 173 -13.71 5.42 -15.26
N HIS A 174 -13.25 6.23 -14.33
CA HIS A 174 -13.81 6.33 -12.99
C HIS A 174 -14.47 7.68 -12.74
N ALA A 175 -15.76 7.65 -12.38
CA ALA A 175 -16.51 8.85 -11.97
C ALA A 175 -16.22 9.24 -10.52
N TYR A 176 -15.92 8.25 -9.66
CA TYR A 176 -15.58 8.41 -8.26
C TYR A 176 -14.10 8.14 -8.00
N HIS A 177 -13.64 8.41 -6.77
CA HIS A 177 -12.23 8.26 -6.41
C HIS A 177 -11.80 6.78 -6.42
N ILE A 178 -10.70 6.49 -7.09
CA ILE A 178 -10.11 5.15 -7.11
C ILE A 178 -9.56 4.84 -5.73
N ASN A 179 -10.10 3.81 -5.06
CA ASN A 179 -9.69 3.39 -3.73
C ASN A 179 -8.73 2.20 -3.75
N SER A 180 -8.77 1.38 -4.81
CA SER A 180 -7.93 0.18 -4.89
C SER A 180 -7.57 -0.18 -6.32
N ILE A 181 -6.39 -0.77 -6.47
CA ILE A 181 -5.89 -1.41 -7.68
C ILE A 181 -5.29 -2.76 -7.30
N SER A 182 -5.48 -3.77 -8.13
CA SER A 182 -4.92 -5.10 -7.91
C SER A 182 -4.52 -5.74 -9.24
N ILE A 183 -3.26 -6.19 -9.33
CA ILE A 183 -2.73 -6.86 -10.51
C ILE A 183 -3.08 -8.34 -10.42
N ASN A 184 -3.57 -8.89 -11.52
CA ASN A 184 -3.97 -10.28 -11.61
C ASN A 184 -2.75 -11.23 -11.58
N SER A 185 -3.01 -12.48 -11.19
CA SER A 185 -2.00 -13.55 -11.18
C SER A 185 -1.45 -13.88 -12.56
N ASP A 186 -2.19 -13.57 -13.65
CA ASP A 186 -1.74 -13.71 -15.04
C ASP A 186 -0.60 -12.72 -15.40
N GLY A 187 -0.46 -11.62 -14.65
CA GLY A 187 0.52 -10.57 -14.91
C GLY A 187 0.23 -9.71 -16.16
N GLU A 188 -0.96 -9.85 -16.75
CA GLU A 188 -1.38 -9.13 -17.95
C GLU A 188 -2.55 -8.18 -17.69
N THR A 189 -3.42 -8.53 -16.74
CA THR A 189 -4.60 -7.77 -16.40
C THR A 189 -4.53 -7.20 -14.98
N TYR A 190 -5.33 -6.17 -14.72
CA TYR A 190 -5.52 -5.63 -13.38
C TYR A 190 -6.92 -5.05 -13.22
N ILE A 191 -7.40 -4.96 -12.00
CA ILE A 191 -8.64 -4.26 -11.66
C ILE A 191 -8.35 -2.94 -10.96
N SER A 192 -9.24 -1.98 -11.19
CA SER A 192 -9.33 -0.74 -10.41
C SER A 192 -10.76 -0.58 -9.90
N ALA A 193 -10.91 -0.19 -8.65
CA ALA A 193 -12.21 0.00 -8.03
C ALA A 193 -12.37 1.44 -7.54
N ASP A 194 -13.55 2.00 -7.80
CA ASP A 194 -14.05 3.20 -7.13
C ASP A 194 -15.22 2.83 -6.19
N ASP A 195 -15.93 3.81 -5.67
CA ASP A 195 -17.00 3.58 -4.71
C ASP A 195 -18.15 2.72 -5.26
N LEU A 196 -18.38 2.71 -6.57
CA LEU A 196 -19.56 2.08 -7.20
C LEU A 196 -19.24 1.09 -8.31
N ARG A 197 -18.01 1.13 -8.87
CA ARG A 197 -17.62 0.32 -10.03
C ARG A 197 -16.26 -0.33 -9.86
N ILE A 198 -16.13 -1.50 -10.50
CA ILE A 198 -14.83 -2.15 -10.68
C ILE A 198 -14.61 -2.33 -12.18
N ASN A 199 -13.48 -1.83 -12.66
CA ASN A 199 -13.07 -1.93 -14.05
C ASN A 199 -11.88 -2.89 -14.20
N LEU A 200 -11.96 -3.74 -15.20
CA LEU A 200 -10.88 -4.62 -15.65
C LEU A 200 -10.10 -3.96 -16.77
N TRP A 201 -8.79 -4.00 -16.69
CA TRP A 201 -7.87 -3.44 -17.66
C TRP A 201 -6.86 -4.47 -18.13
N ASN A 202 -6.34 -4.26 -19.33
CA ASN A 202 -5.12 -4.92 -19.78
C ASN A 202 -3.93 -3.96 -19.68
N LEU A 203 -2.82 -4.41 -19.10
CA LEU A 203 -1.60 -3.58 -18.93
C LEU A 203 -1.01 -3.07 -20.24
N GLY A 204 -1.26 -3.76 -21.36
CA GLY A 204 -0.84 -3.37 -22.69
C GLY A 204 -1.75 -2.37 -23.39
N ILE A 205 -3.02 -2.21 -22.93
CA ILE A 205 -4.08 -1.45 -23.58
C ILE A 205 -4.60 -0.37 -22.63
N HIS A 206 -4.37 0.89 -22.94
CA HIS A 206 -4.64 1.99 -22.00
C HIS A 206 -5.96 2.75 -22.28
N ASP A 207 -6.54 2.56 -23.44
CA ASP A 207 -7.72 3.25 -23.94
C ASP A 207 -9.02 2.43 -23.82
N GLN A 208 -8.93 1.22 -23.29
CA GLN A 208 -10.06 0.33 -23.09
C GLN A 208 -10.09 -0.27 -21.70
N SER A 209 -11.25 -0.23 -21.07
CA SER A 209 -11.56 -0.92 -19.83
C SER A 209 -12.92 -1.61 -19.94
N PHE A 210 -13.08 -2.68 -19.17
CA PHE A 210 -14.34 -3.39 -19.06
C PHE A 210 -14.90 -3.19 -17.66
N ASN A 211 -16.11 -2.68 -17.56
CA ASN A 211 -16.82 -2.63 -16.29
C ASN A 211 -17.28 -4.05 -15.94
N ILE A 212 -16.74 -4.61 -14.86
CA ILE A 212 -17.06 -5.98 -14.41
C ILE A 212 -17.94 -6.01 -13.17
N VAL A 213 -18.05 -4.89 -12.44
CA VAL A 213 -18.98 -4.72 -11.32
C VAL A 213 -19.54 -3.30 -11.37
N ASP A 214 -20.87 -3.17 -11.32
CA ASP A 214 -21.57 -1.88 -11.25
C ASP A 214 -22.71 -1.96 -10.25
N ILE A 215 -22.46 -1.40 -9.05
CA ILE A 215 -23.47 -1.34 -7.98
C ILE A 215 -24.20 0.00 -7.94
N LYS A 216 -23.98 0.88 -8.92
CA LYS A 216 -24.62 2.19 -8.98
C LYS A 216 -26.11 2.03 -9.23
N PRO A 217 -26.99 2.46 -8.28
CA PRO A 217 -28.42 2.41 -8.49
C PRO A 217 -28.86 3.42 -9.56
N VAL A 218 -30.01 3.18 -10.19
CA VAL A 218 -30.62 4.13 -11.13
C VAL A 218 -30.95 5.44 -10.43
N ASN A 219 -31.50 5.35 -9.21
CA ASN A 219 -31.74 6.50 -8.35
C ASN A 219 -30.69 6.52 -7.24
N MET A 220 -29.87 7.55 -7.16
CA MET A 220 -28.82 7.69 -6.14
C MET A 220 -29.35 7.77 -4.72
N GLU A 221 -30.63 8.10 -4.52
CA GLU A 221 -31.29 8.04 -3.18
C GLU A 221 -31.42 6.61 -2.66
N GLU A 222 -31.37 5.60 -3.54
CA GLU A 222 -31.43 4.19 -3.21
C GLU A 222 -30.05 3.58 -2.91
N LEU A 223 -29.00 4.40 -2.93
CA LEU A 223 -27.65 3.94 -2.63
C LEU A 223 -27.55 3.45 -1.20
N THR A 224 -27.20 2.18 -1.03
CA THR A 224 -27.13 1.54 0.29
C THR A 224 -25.72 1.16 0.71
N GLU A 225 -24.81 0.96 -0.23
CA GLU A 225 -23.44 0.53 0.03
C GLU A 225 -22.47 1.08 -1.00
N VAL A 226 -21.20 1.20 -0.62
CA VAL A 226 -20.10 1.55 -1.51
C VAL A 226 -19.00 0.49 -1.44
N ILE A 227 -18.26 0.35 -2.54
CA ILE A 227 -17.08 -0.54 -2.60
C ILE A 227 -15.93 0.15 -1.88
N THR A 228 -15.31 -0.52 -0.93
CA THR A 228 -14.24 0.04 -0.10
C THR A 228 -12.86 -0.49 -0.44
N ALA A 229 -12.75 -1.72 -0.92
CA ALA A 229 -11.51 -2.32 -1.41
C ALA A 229 -11.82 -3.45 -2.39
N ALA A 230 -10.85 -3.76 -3.26
CA ALA A 230 -10.94 -4.90 -4.19
C ALA A 230 -9.55 -5.51 -4.41
N GLU A 231 -9.49 -6.84 -4.53
CA GLU A 231 -8.24 -7.57 -4.74
C GLU A 231 -8.48 -8.82 -5.59
N PHE A 232 -7.55 -9.10 -6.51
CA PHE A 232 -7.51 -10.37 -7.24
C PHE A 232 -7.00 -11.50 -6.35
N HIS A 233 -7.48 -12.69 -6.61
CA HIS A 233 -6.95 -13.90 -6.01
C HIS A 233 -5.49 -14.12 -6.45
N PRO A 234 -4.56 -14.46 -5.53
CA PRO A 234 -3.13 -14.51 -5.83
C PRO A 234 -2.71 -15.63 -6.81
N ILE A 235 -3.55 -16.64 -7.00
CA ILE A 235 -3.25 -17.81 -7.82
C ILE A 235 -4.28 -17.96 -8.96
N ASP A 236 -5.59 -17.92 -8.66
CA ASP A 236 -6.64 -18.04 -9.67
C ASP A 236 -6.89 -16.70 -10.35
N CYS A 237 -6.57 -16.62 -11.65
CA CYS A 237 -6.71 -15.39 -12.44
C CYS A 237 -8.15 -14.98 -12.73
N ASN A 238 -9.13 -15.82 -12.46
CA ASN A 238 -10.54 -15.53 -12.73
C ASN A 238 -11.32 -15.03 -11.51
N THR A 239 -10.74 -15.20 -10.32
CA THR A 239 -11.41 -14.89 -9.06
C THR A 239 -10.87 -13.58 -8.48
N PHE A 240 -11.79 -12.73 -8.03
CA PHE A 240 -11.48 -11.52 -7.26
C PHE A 240 -12.51 -11.32 -6.15
N MET A 241 -12.15 -10.54 -5.16
CA MET A 241 -13.06 -10.13 -4.10
C MET A 241 -13.16 -8.61 -4.03
N TYR A 242 -14.27 -8.14 -3.49
CA TYR A 242 -14.44 -6.74 -3.11
C TYR A 242 -15.24 -6.62 -1.82
N SER A 243 -14.91 -5.61 -1.04
CA SER A 243 -15.58 -5.33 0.24
C SER A 243 -16.48 -4.11 0.13
N SER A 244 -17.44 -4.01 1.03
CA SER A 244 -18.38 -2.91 1.06
C SER A 244 -18.44 -2.20 2.41
N SER A 245 -19.05 -1.01 2.39
CA SER A 245 -19.33 -0.21 3.58
C SER A 245 -20.36 -0.84 4.53
N LYS A 246 -21.05 -1.89 4.09
CA LYS A 246 -21.97 -2.69 4.94
C LYS A 246 -21.27 -3.78 5.74
N GLY A 247 -19.95 -3.94 5.61
CA GLY A 247 -19.22 -5.01 6.29
C GLY A 247 -19.28 -6.36 5.58
N THR A 248 -19.68 -6.39 4.32
CA THR A 248 -19.73 -7.61 3.49
C THR A 248 -18.49 -7.72 2.60
N ILE A 249 -18.06 -8.95 2.32
CA ILE A 249 -17.05 -9.26 1.30
C ILE A 249 -17.75 -10.12 0.26
N LYS A 250 -17.62 -9.73 -1.00
CA LYS A 250 -18.20 -10.45 -2.13
C LYS A 250 -17.09 -11.06 -2.96
N LEU A 251 -17.18 -12.35 -3.22
CA LEU A 251 -16.26 -13.10 -4.08
C LEU A 251 -16.93 -13.30 -5.43
N ALA A 252 -16.26 -12.93 -6.50
CA ALA A 252 -16.75 -13.02 -7.87
C ALA A 252 -15.83 -13.85 -8.75
N ASP A 253 -16.42 -14.57 -9.71
CA ASP A 253 -15.72 -15.32 -10.75
C ASP A 253 -16.05 -14.74 -12.11
N MET A 254 -15.04 -14.28 -12.85
CA MET A 254 -15.19 -13.67 -14.17
C MET A 254 -15.64 -14.65 -15.27
N ARG A 255 -15.64 -15.95 -14.97
CA ARG A 255 -16.11 -16.99 -15.91
C ARG A 255 -17.63 -17.12 -15.92
N ASP A 256 -18.30 -16.73 -14.84
CA ASP A 256 -19.74 -16.91 -14.69
C ASP A 256 -20.53 -15.97 -15.60
N GLN A 257 -20.20 -14.70 -15.55
CA GLN A 257 -20.86 -13.65 -16.35
C GLN A 257 -19.90 -12.51 -16.68
N ALA A 258 -20.18 -11.77 -17.75
CA ALA A 258 -19.40 -10.57 -18.11
C ALA A 258 -19.52 -9.46 -17.07
N LEU A 259 -20.69 -9.32 -16.42
CA LEU A 259 -20.93 -8.45 -15.29
C LEU A 259 -21.01 -9.32 -14.04
N CYS A 260 -20.05 -9.14 -13.12
CA CYS A 260 -19.87 -9.98 -11.94
C CYS A 260 -20.65 -9.51 -10.72
N ASP A 261 -21.76 -8.77 -10.93
CA ASP A 261 -22.62 -8.28 -9.84
C ASP A 261 -23.32 -9.41 -9.09
N GLY A 262 -23.62 -10.52 -9.78
CA GLY A 262 -24.10 -11.76 -9.18
C GLY A 262 -22.92 -12.56 -8.58
N HIS A 263 -22.41 -12.12 -7.46
CA HIS A 263 -21.27 -12.72 -6.76
C HIS A 263 -21.47 -14.21 -6.44
N ALA A 264 -20.36 -14.99 -6.47
CA ALA A 264 -20.38 -16.42 -6.19
C ALA A 264 -20.60 -16.72 -4.70
N LYS A 265 -19.99 -15.90 -3.81
CA LYS A 265 -20.13 -16.00 -2.35
C LYS A 265 -20.18 -14.62 -1.71
N GLN A 266 -20.90 -14.52 -0.60
CA GLN A 266 -20.91 -13.36 0.26
C GLN A 266 -20.52 -13.77 1.67
N PHE A 267 -19.50 -13.12 2.21
CA PHE A 267 -19.04 -13.29 3.58
C PHE A 267 -19.63 -12.15 4.41
N GLU A 268 -20.43 -12.52 5.38
CA GLU A 268 -21.14 -11.59 6.26
C GLU A 268 -21.31 -12.24 7.63
N GLU A 269 -21.06 -11.47 8.68
CA GLU A 269 -21.34 -11.90 10.04
C GLU A 269 -22.74 -11.43 10.42
N GLU A 270 -23.59 -12.37 10.86
CA GLU A 270 -24.93 -12.03 11.34
C GLU A 270 -24.82 -11.21 12.63
N GLU A 271 -25.24 -9.95 12.56
CA GLU A 271 -25.32 -9.08 13.73
C GLU A 271 -26.60 -9.37 14.52
N ASP A 272 -26.45 -9.48 15.84
CA ASP A 272 -27.61 -9.53 16.72
C ASP A 272 -28.36 -8.19 16.69
N PRO A 273 -29.64 -8.16 16.27
CA PRO A 273 -30.41 -6.92 16.18
C PRO A 273 -30.49 -6.11 17.49
N SER A 274 -30.30 -6.77 18.64
CA SER A 274 -30.27 -6.10 19.95
C SER A 274 -29.07 -5.19 20.16
N ASN A 275 -27.99 -5.41 19.42
CA ASN A 275 -26.72 -4.66 19.54
C ASN A 275 -26.61 -3.50 18.54
N ARG A 276 -27.62 -3.26 17.69
CA ARG A 276 -27.59 -2.18 16.71
C ARG A 276 -27.64 -0.81 17.37
N SER A 277 -26.66 0.02 17.01
CA SER A 277 -26.55 1.42 17.40
C SER A 277 -26.45 2.30 16.15
N PHE A 278 -26.53 3.63 16.32
CA PHE A 278 -26.27 4.56 15.22
C PHE A 278 -24.92 4.33 14.52
N PHE A 279 -23.92 3.91 15.29
CA PHE A 279 -22.56 3.70 14.77
C PHE A 279 -22.37 2.33 14.12
N SER A 280 -23.31 1.37 14.25
CA SER A 280 -23.11 -0.01 13.80
C SER A 280 -22.72 -0.10 12.32
N GLU A 281 -23.40 0.62 11.44
CA GLU A 281 -23.08 0.62 10.02
C GLU A 281 -21.72 1.27 9.72
N ILE A 282 -21.36 2.32 10.47
CA ILE A 282 -20.07 3.03 10.28
C ILE A 282 -18.90 2.14 10.71
N ILE A 283 -18.99 1.50 11.88
CA ILE A 283 -17.94 0.65 12.43
C ILE A 283 -17.80 -0.69 11.73
N SER A 284 -18.85 -1.19 11.08
CA SER A 284 -18.81 -2.43 10.30
C SER A 284 -18.21 -2.26 8.90
N SER A 285 -18.13 -1.02 8.42
CA SER A 285 -17.52 -0.71 7.12
C SER A 285 -16.09 -1.29 7.04
N ILE A 286 -15.84 -2.09 6.00
CA ILE A 286 -14.54 -2.72 5.81
C ILE A 286 -13.60 -1.70 5.15
N SER A 287 -12.48 -1.42 5.79
CA SER A 287 -11.47 -0.48 5.29
C SER A 287 -10.46 -1.11 4.33
N ASP A 288 -10.16 -2.40 4.51
CA ASP A 288 -9.20 -3.13 3.67
C ASP A 288 -9.47 -4.64 3.69
N VAL A 289 -9.17 -5.33 2.58
CA VAL A 289 -9.24 -6.79 2.46
C VAL A 289 -7.99 -7.31 1.76
N LYS A 290 -7.50 -8.47 2.21
CA LYS A 290 -6.33 -9.14 1.64
C LYS A 290 -6.53 -10.65 1.55
N PHE A 291 -6.10 -11.25 0.45
CA PHE A 291 -5.92 -12.69 0.40
C PHE A 291 -4.66 -13.13 1.13
N SER A 292 -4.70 -14.30 1.76
CA SER A 292 -3.47 -15.02 2.12
C SER A 292 -2.72 -15.44 0.85
N ARG A 293 -1.42 -15.67 0.96
CA ARG A 293 -0.58 -15.99 -0.20
C ARG A 293 -1.01 -17.27 -0.93
N ASP A 294 -1.55 -18.24 -0.21
CA ASP A 294 -2.12 -19.47 -0.76
C ASP A 294 -3.55 -19.32 -1.30
N GLY A 295 -4.15 -18.14 -1.12
CA GLY A 295 -5.51 -17.81 -1.55
C GLY A 295 -6.62 -18.44 -0.73
N ARG A 296 -6.31 -19.19 0.34
CA ARG A 296 -7.32 -19.89 1.14
C ARG A 296 -8.04 -18.99 2.13
N TYR A 297 -7.32 -18.05 2.73
CA TYR A 297 -7.88 -17.16 3.75
C TYR A 297 -8.05 -15.74 3.23
N ILE A 298 -9.04 -15.06 3.75
CA ILE A 298 -9.29 -13.64 3.54
C ILE A 298 -9.13 -12.94 4.88
N LEU A 299 -8.35 -11.87 4.91
CA LEU A 299 -8.22 -10.95 6.03
C LEU A 299 -9.03 -9.70 5.72
N SER A 300 -9.90 -9.31 6.61
CA SER A 300 -10.65 -8.07 6.52
C SER A 300 -10.43 -7.20 7.75
N ARG A 301 -10.34 -5.90 7.55
CA ARG A 301 -10.25 -4.90 8.61
C ARG A 301 -11.51 -4.06 8.60
N ASP A 302 -12.24 -4.03 9.72
CA ASP A 302 -13.25 -3.01 10.01
C ASP A 302 -12.70 -2.01 11.05
N TYR A 303 -13.49 -1.06 11.49
CA TYR A 303 -13.00 -0.05 12.42
C TYR A 303 -12.54 -0.60 13.77
N LEU A 304 -13.25 -1.60 14.30
CA LEU A 304 -12.99 -2.16 15.62
C LEU A 304 -12.21 -3.46 15.60
N SER A 305 -12.23 -4.23 14.49
CA SER A 305 -11.71 -5.59 14.47
C SER A 305 -10.96 -5.96 13.19
N LEU A 306 -10.15 -7.01 13.29
CA LEU A 306 -9.67 -7.83 12.18
C LEU A 306 -10.42 -9.14 12.16
N LYS A 307 -10.83 -9.60 10.99
CA LYS A 307 -11.49 -10.90 10.81
C LYS A 307 -10.74 -11.73 9.77
N ILE A 308 -10.56 -13.00 10.08
CA ILE A 308 -9.98 -13.98 9.19
C ILE A 308 -11.08 -14.92 8.75
N TRP A 309 -11.26 -15.06 7.44
CA TRP A 309 -12.28 -15.89 6.82
C TRP A 309 -11.62 -17.02 6.05
N ASP A 310 -12.23 -18.21 6.04
CA ASP A 310 -11.86 -19.29 5.11
C ASP A 310 -12.75 -19.16 3.87
N MET A 311 -12.17 -19.17 2.67
CA MET A 311 -12.91 -19.09 1.40
C MET A 311 -14.00 -20.15 1.26
N ASN A 312 -13.88 -21.27 1.99
CA ASN A 312 -14.86 -22.34 1.98
C ASN A 312 -15.99 -22.15 3.00
N MET A 313 -15.86 -21.17 3.92
CA MET A 313 -16.81 -20.93 5.00
C MET A 313 -17.20 -19.44 5.05
N ASP A 314 -18.33 -19.12 4.43
CA ASP A 314 -18.84 -17.76 4.25
C ASP A 314 -19.71 -17.23 5.39
N ARG A 315 -20.27 -18.11 6.23
CA ARG A 315 -21.26 -17.73 7.25
C ARG A 315 -20.67 -17.06 8.48
N ARG A 316 -19.42 -17.31 8.80
CA ARG A 316 -18.75 -16.73 9.97
C ARG A 316 -17.24 -16.68 9.76
N PRO A 317 -16.55 -15.69 10.35
CA PRO A 317 -15.09 -15.67 10.35
C PRO A 317 -14.53 -16.86 11.15
N VAL A 318 -13.39 -17.37 10.73
CA VAL A 318 -12.61 -18.37 11.47
C VAL A 318 -12.09 -17.77 12.78
N LYS A 319 -11.68 -16.50 12.71
CA LYS A 319 -11.16 -15.76 13.86
C LYS A 319 -11.54 -14.30 13.78
N THR A 320 -11.95 -13.73 14.92
CA THR A 320 -12.15 -12.29 15.09
C THR A 320 -11.18 -11.78 16.16
N ILE A 321 -10.45 -10.74 15.83
CA ILE A 321 -9.45 -10.09 16.71
C ILE A 321 -9.91 -8.66 16.97
N ASN A 322 -10.27 -8.35 18.20
CA ASN A 322 -10.69 -7.02 18.59
C ASN A 322 -9.47 -6.10 18.78
N ILE A 323 -9.42 -5.04 17.98
CA ILE A 323 -8.32 -4.05 17.98
C ILE A 323 -8.67 -2.85 18.84
N HIS A 324 -9.83 -2.26 18.60
CA HIS A 324 -10.27 -0.99 19.15
C HIS A 324 -11.44 -1.10 20.14
N ASP A 325 -11.60 -2.23 20.84
CA ASP A 325 -12.68 -2.39 21.85
C ASP A 325 -12.66 -1.28 22.89
N HIS A 326 -11.47 -0.80 23.28
CA HIS A 326 -11.30 0.31 24.23
C HIS A 326 -11.83 1.65 23.70
N LEU A 327 -12.10 1.78 22.39
CA LEU A 327 -12.65 3.00 21.78
C LEU A 327 -14.19 3.00 21.70
N ARG A 328 -14.87 1.90 22.03
CA ARG A 328 -16.33 1.81 21.95
C ARG A 328 -17.04 2.92 22.77
N GLY A 329 -16.47 3.32 23.89
CA GLY A 329 -17.02 4.40 24.72
C GLY A 329 -16.82 5.81 24.18
N LYS A 330 -16.00 5.99 23.13
CA LYS A 330 -15.64 7.29 22.55
C LYS A 330 -16.09 7.45 21.08
N LEU A 331 -17.00 6.61 20.60
CA LEU A 331 -17.45 6.65 19.20
C LEU A 331 -18.08 8.00 18.81
N CYS A 332 -18.74 8.69 19.74
CA CYS A 332 -19.28 10.03 19.49
C CYS A 332 -18.14 11.03 19.22
N ASP A 333 -17.13 11.09 20.10
CA ASP A 333 -16.01 12.00 19.96
C ASP A 333 -15.22 11.72 18.66
N LEU A 334 -15.07 10.42 18.32
CA LEU A 334 -14.40 9.97 17.09
C LEU A 334 -15.19 10.32 15.83
N TYR A 335 -16.51 10.32 15.92
CA TYR A 335 -17.38 10.75 14.83
C TYR A 335 -17.33 12.27 14.64
N GLU A 336 -17.37 13.05 15.72
CA GLU A 336 -17.29 14.51 15.66
C GLU A 336 -15.95 15.02 15.11
N ASN A 337 -14.87 14.25 15.28
CA ASN A 337 -13.53 14.56 14.76
C ASN A 337 -13.18 13.82 13.47
N ASP A 338 -14.14 13.21 12.79
CA ASP A 338 -13.97 12.42 11.56
C ASP A 338 -13.01 11.22 11.66
N CYS A 339 -12.49 10.91 12.84
CA CYS A 339 -11.56 9.80 13.06
C CYS A 339 -12.20 8.43 12.85
N ILE A 340 -13.52 8.31 13.05
CA ILE A 340 -14.25 7.05 12.84
C ILE A 340 -14.21 6.58 11.37
N PHE A 341 -13.90 7.47 10.44
CA PHE A 341 -13.79 7.17 9.01
C PHE A 341 -12.37 6.82 8.56
N ASP A 342 -11.42 6.74 9.49
CA ASP A 342 -10.05 6.35 9.19
C ASP A 342 -9.98 4.93 8.61
N LYS A 343 -9.36 4.81 7.43
CA LYS A 343 -9.24 3.54 6.70
C LYS A 343 -7.92 2.87 7.03
N PHE A 344 -7.90 2.06 8.08
CA PHE A 344 -6.72 1.27 8.44
C PHE A 344 -6.54 0.09 7.48
N GLU A 345 -5.32 -0.11 7.02
CA GLU A 345 -4.94 -1.27 6.21
C GLU A 345 -4.57 -2.46 7.08
N CYS A 346 -4.57 -3.65 6.46
CA CYS A 346 -4.14 -4.89 7.07
C CYS A 346 -3.22 -5.67 6.11
N SER A 347 -2.42 -6.58 6.65
CA SER A 347 -1.50 -7.39 5.85
C SER A 347 -1.28 -8.74 6.51
N PHE A 348 -1.14 -9.79 5.69
CA PHE A 348 -0.59 -11.08 6.12
C PHE A 348 0.94 -11.04 6.09
N SER A 349 1.57 -11.84 6.95
CA SER A 349 2.98 -12.20 6.80
C SER A 349 3.21 -13.04 5.53
N GLY A 350 4.45 -13.07 5.04
CA GLY A 350 4.79 -13.81 3.83
C GLY A 350 4.51 -15.32 3.92
N ASP A 351 4.51 -15.89 5.12
CA ASP A 351 4.17 -17.30 5.42
C ASP A 351 2.70 -17.51 5.83
N GLY A 352 1.94 -16.42 6.00
CA GLY A 352 0.53 -16.46 6.41
C GLY A 352 0.30 -16.78 7.88
N SER A 353 1.35 -16.90 8.70
CA SER A 353 1.25 -17.24 10.13
C SER A 353 0.84 -16.08 11.02
N GLN A 354 1.08 -14.84 10.56
CA GLN A 354 0.82 -13.62 11.31
C GLN A 354 0.05 -12.61 10.46
N VAL A 355 -0.62 -11.69 11.15
CA VAL A 355 -1.31 -10.55 10.54
C VAL A 355 -0.92 -9.27 11.26
N MET A 356 -0.89 -8.18 10.51
CA MET A 356 -0.54 -6.85 11.01
C MET A 356 -1.63 -5.84 10.66
N THR A 357 -1.84 -4.88 11.57
CA THR A 357 -2.64 -3.69 11.30
C THR A 357 -2.18 -2.50 12.14
N GLY A 358 -2.42 -1.30 11.62
CA GLY A 358 -2.13 -0.06 12.31
C GLY A 358 -3.25 0.39 13.26
N SER A 359 -2.95 1.41 14.05
CA SER A 359 -3.84 2.00 15.04
C SER A 359 -3.45 3.48 15.28
N TYR A 360 -4.08 4.12 16.27
CA TYR A 360 -3.78 5.48 16.72
C TYR A 360 -2.52 5.56 17.58
N HIS A 361 -2.06 6.76 17.84
CA HIS A 361 -0.87 7.08 18.63
C HIS A 361 0.42 6.45 18.09
N ASN A 362 0.48 6.28 16.74
CA ASN A 362 1.55 5.58 16.03
C ASN A 362 1.79 4.14 16.52
N TYR A 363 0.77 3.49 17.08
CA TYR A 363 0.82 2.07 17.39
C TYR A 363 0.44 1.22 16.18
N PHE A 364 1.07 0.07 16.08
CA PHE A 364 0.65 -1.02 15.21
C PHE A 364 0.80 -2.35 15.96
N ARG A 365 0.03 -3.33 15.55
CA ARG A 365 0.00 -4.64 16.20
C ARG A 365 0.20 -5.75 15.21
N ILE A 366 0.88 -6.78 15.68
CA ILE A 366 1.08 -8.04 14.99
C ILE A 366 0.43 -9.13 15.82
N TYR A 367 -0.37 -9.97 15.19
CA TYR A 367 -1.09 -11.05 15.82
C TYR A 367 -0.75 -12.37 15.16
N ASP A 368 -0.60 -13.43 15.93
CA ASP A 368 -0.50 -14.78 15.41
C ASP A 368 -1.89 -15.26 14.96
N VAL A 369 -1.97 -15.85 13.77
CA VAL A 369 -3.23 -16.40 13.22
C VAL A 369 -3.74 -17.53 14.09
N ASP A 370 -2.90 -18.46 14.51
CA ASP A 370 -3.28 -19.63 15.31
C ASP A 370 -3.13 -19.42 16.83
N GLY A 371 -2.32 -18.46 17.24
CA GLY A 371 -1.99 -18.18 18.64
C GLY A 371 -2.85 -17.08 19.26
N ASN A 372 -2.61 -16.87 20.55
CA ASN A 372 -3.18 -15.75 21.30
C ASN A 372 -2.13 -14.68 21.61
N ASN A 373 -0.96 -14.77 20.96
CA ASN A 373 0.12 -13.82 21.15
C ASN A 373 -0.11 -12.61 20.26
N ASP A 374 0.10 -11.44 20.84
CA ASP A 374 0.15 -10.17 20.13
C ASP A 374 1.42 -9.41 20.48
N VAL A 375 1.92 -8.65 19.52
CA VAL A 375 3.05 -7.75 19.70
C VAL A 375 2.59 -6.35 19.37
N LEU A 376 2.67 -5.47 20.39
CA LEU A 376 2.40 -4.04 20.22
C LEU A 376 3.72 -3.31 20.01
N LEU A 377 3.79 -2.54 18.92
CA LEU A 377 4.94 -1.73 18.58
C LEU A 377 4.48 -0.28 18.36
N GLN A 378 5.40 0.67 18.55
CA GLN A 378 5.15 2.08 18.32
C GLN A 378 6.20 2.66 17.38
N ALA A 379 5.74 3.31 16.31
CA ALA A 379 6.58 4.04 15.38
C ALA A 379 6.85 5.44 15.92
N ASP A 380 7.89 5.59 16.77
CA ASP A 380 8.28 6.85 17.38
C ASP A 380 9.74 7.19 17.08
N LYS A 381 10.01 8.47 16.93
CA LYS A 381 11.36 9.04 16.77
C LYS A 381 12.31 8.71 17.93
N SER A 382 11.80 8.38 19.10
CA SER A 382 12.61 7.89 20.23
C SER A 382 13.39 6.60 19.92
N ALA A 383 12.91 5.79 18.95
CA ALA A 383 13.62 4.63 18.43
C ALA A 383 15.00 4.98 17.86
N PHE A 384 15.16 6.19 17.30
CA PHE A 384 16.46 6.69 16.81
C PHE A 384 17.48 6.92 17.94
N ARG A 385 17.02 7.34 19.14
CA ARG A 385 17.91 7.62 20.27
C ARG A 385 18.39 6.34 20.92
N ALA A 386 17.56 5.29 20.94
CA ALA A 386 17.90 4.00 21.54
C ALA A 386 19.03 3.29 20.76
N ASN A 387 19.06 3.38 19.45
CA ASN A 387 20.09 2.76 18.62
C ASN A 387 21.48 3.43 18.78
N ARG A 388 21.54 4.73 19.11
CA ARG A 388 22.79 5.46 19.36
C ARG A 388 23.46 5.12 20.69
N MET A 389 22.72 4.62 21.67
CA MET A 389 23.22 4.34 23.02
C MET A 389 23.57 2.86 23.25
N GLY A 390 23.52 1.98 22.24
CA GLY A 390 23.91 0.57 22.37
C GLY A 390 23.08 -0.25 23.37
N GLY A 391 21.98 0.28 23.85
CA GLY A 391 21.09 -0.40 24.79
C GLY A 391 19.95 -1.08 24.03
N ALA A 392 19.99 -2.42 23.99
CA ALA A 392 18.83 -3.20 23.57
C ALA A 392 17.66 -2.86 24.53
N ARG A 393 16.76 -1.97 24.11
CA ARG A 393 15.44 -1.91 24.75
C ARG A 393 14.68 -3.17 24.33
N THR A 394 14.43 -4.01 25.31
CA THR A 394 13.44 -5.08 25.22
C THR A 394 12.17 -4.54 24.59
N PRO A 395 11.53 -5.29 23.65
CA PRO A 395 10.20 -4.96 23.21
C PRO A 395 9.37 -4.71 24.46
N VAL A 396 8.64 -3.61 24.47
CA VAL A 396 7.62 -3.40 25.50
C VAL A 396 6.63 -4.54 25.25
N ARG A 397 6.81 -5.63 26.02
CA ARG A 397 5.72 -6.58 26.20
C ARG A 397 4.59 -5.73 26.73
N GLY A 398 3.60 -5.51 25.89
CA GLY A 398 2.44 -4.76 26.28
C GLY A 398 1.95 -5.32 27.60
N PRO A 399 1.56 -4.48 28.57
CA PRO A 399 0.88 -4.97 29.75
C PRO A 399 -0.32 -5.77 29.23
N GLY A 400 -0.30 -7.06 29.52
CA GLY A 400 -1.43 -7.89 29.22
C GLY A 400 -2.70 -7.19 29.71
N ARG A 401 -3.64 -6.92 28.83
CA ARG A 401 -5.00 -6.38 29.08
C ARG A 401 -5.18 -5.24 30.11
N GLN A 402 -4.13 -4.64 30.66
CA GLN A 402 -4.24 -3.44 31.47
C GLN A 402 -4.32 -2.24 30.53
N GLY A 403 -5.46 -1.59 30.55
CA GLY A 403 -5.94 -0.60 29.63
C GLY A 403 -4.91 0.48 29.29
N MET A 404 -4.70 0.69 27.98
CA MET A 404 -4.26 1.99 27.51
C MET A 404 -5.21 3.03 28.12
N ASN A 405 -4.63 4.05 28.77
CA ASN A 405 -5.46 5.15 29.24
C ASN A 405 -5.99 5.86 27.98
N VAL A 406 -7.26 5.61 27.68
CA VAL A 406 -7.94 6.09 26.46
C VAL A 406 -7.95 7.61 26.39
N GLU A 407 -7.79 8.29 27.55
CA GLU A 407 -7.73 9.75 27.65
C GLU A 407 -6.41 10.34 27.11
N SER A 408 -5.34 9.52 27.00
CA SER A 408 -4.02 9.95 26.55
C SER A 408 -3.71 9.61 25.07
N ILE A 409 -4.68 9.06 24.33
CA ILE A 409 -4.48 8.68 22.92
C ILE A 409 -4.51 9.92 22.05
N ASP A 410 -3.42 10.13 21.30
CA ASP A 410 -3.34 11.18 20.26
C ASP A 410 -3.89 10.59 18.94
N PHE A 411 -5.10 11.00 18.56
CA PHE A 411 -5.79 10.56 17.34
C PHE A 411 -5.22 11.18 16.05
N ASN A 412 -4.41 12.23 16.14
CA ASN A 412 -3.73 12.82 14.99
C ASN A 412 -2.54 11.97 14.54
N LYS A 413 -1.96 11.20 15.46
CA LYS A 413 -0.89 10.25 15.18
C LYS A 413 -1.50 8.88 14.89
N LYS A 414 -1.50 8.49 13.64
CA LYS A 414 -2.14 7.25 13.19
C LYS A 414 -1.31 6.54 12.14
N ILE A 415 -1.35 5.22 12.15
CA ILE A 415 -0.73 4.36 11.16
C ILE A 415 -1.84 3.76 10.31
N LEU A 416 -2.06 4.32 9.13
CA LEU A 416 -3.05 3.84 8.18
C LEU A 416 -2.46 2.82 7.22
N HIS A 417 -1.19 3.00 6.83
CA HIS A 417 -0.54 2.27 5.74
C HIS A 417 0.65 1.47 6.24
N GLY A 418 0.75 0.24 5.77
CA GLY A 418 1.86 -0.64 6.06
C GLY A 418 1.89 -1.83 5.12
N SER A 419 3.08 -2.40 4.95
CA SER A 419 3.31 -3.55 4.09
C SER A 419 4.21 -4.56 4.77
N TRP A 420 3.94 -5.84 4.59
CA TRP A 420 4.78 -6.93 5.09
C TRP A 420 5.67 -7.45 3.98
N HIS A 421 6.94 -7.66 4.28
CA HIS A 421 7.89 -8.23 3.35
C HIS A 421 7.48 -9.67 2.94
N PRO A 422 7.48 -10.02 1.64
CA PRO A 422 6.90 -11.28 1.18
C PRO A 422 7.65 -12.55 1.62
N ARG A 423 8.91 -12.44 2.06
CA ARG A 423 9.78 -13.60 2.39
C ARG A 423 10.42 -13.54 3.77
N GLU A 424 10.49 -12.39 4.39
CA GLU A 424 11.18 -12.19 5.66
C GLU A 424 10.24 -11.52 6.67
N ASN A 425 10.51 -11.70 7.94
CA ASN A 425 9.77 -11.01 9.01
C ASN A 425 10.25 -9.56 9.12
N THR A 426 9.92 -8.78 8.12
CA THR A 426 10.19 -7.35 8.03
C THR A 426 8.91 -6.61 7.64
N ILE A 427 8.63 -5.53 8.33
CA ILE A 427 7.44 -4.70 8.13
C ILE A 427 7.85 -3.27 7.84
N ALA A 428 7.23 -2.67 6.84
CA ALA A 428 7.34 -1.25 6.52
C ALA A 428 6.07 -0.53 6.96
N ILE A 429 6.20 0.53 7.75
CA ILE A 429 5.11 1.30 8.35
C ILE A 429 5.27 2.77 8.00
N ALA A 430 4.20 3.38 7.51
CA ALA A 430 4.12 4.83 7.30
C ALA A 430 3.55 5.50 8.54
N ALA A 431 4.32 6.38 9.15
CA ALA A 431 3.88 7.23 10.25
C ALA A 431 4.10 8.69 9.85
N THR A 432 3.04 9.37 9.44
CA THR A 432 3.05 10.73 8.90
C THR A 432 3.98 10.82 7.67
N ASN A 433 5.08 11.55 7.75
CA ASN A 433 6.09 11.72 6.68
C ASN A 433 7.29 10.78 6.83
N ASN A 434 7.25 9.82 7.74
CA ASN A 434 8.34 8.91 8.01
C ASN A 434 7.97 7.47 7.67
N LEU A 435 8.92 6.77 7.04
CA LEU A 435 8.84 5.35 6.79
C LEU A 435 9.71 4.61 7.81
N PHE A 436 9.09 3.76 8.61
CA PHE A 436 9.76 2.93 9.60
C PHE A 436 9.85 1.48 9.14
N LEU A 437 10.99 0.85 9.36
CA LEU A 437 11.21 -0.57 9.12
C LEU A 437 11.47 -1.28 10.44
N TYR A 438 10.76 -2.38 10.65
CA TYR A 438 10.93 -3.28 11.79
C TYR A 438 11.22 -4.69 11.28
N SER A 439 12.12 -5.40 11.95
CA SER A 439 12.47 -6.78 11.61
C SER A 439 12.47 -7.66 12.86
N ALA A 440 12.04 -8.92 12.67
CA ALA A 440 12.23 -9.98 13.65
C ALA A 440 13.36 -10.91 13.17
N ALA A 441 14.17 -11.37 14.11
CA ALA A 441 15.30 -12.27 13.82
C ALA A 441 14.82 -13.71 13.62
#